data_f70f66891b354c5a4119e03fe6f6f535
#
_entry.id   f70f66891b354c5a4119e03fe6f6f535
#
_cell.length_a   1.000
_cell.length_b   1.000
_cell.length_c   1.000
_cell.angle_alpha   90.00
_cell.angle_beta   90.00
_cell.angle_gamma   90.00
#
_symmetry.space_group_name_H-M   'P 1'
#
loop_
_entity.id
_entity.type
_entity.pdbx_description
1 polymer ?
#
loop_
_entity_poly.entity_id
_entity_poly.type
_entity_poly.pdbx_seq_one_letter_code
_entity_poly.pdbx_strand_id
1 'polypeptide(L)'
;AASDVYKRQLLFRTQLCDLPYEELWIALTNPLNKVIQKVKISPGGVNQTSVDIRLVLKAAINALASGIILCHNHPSGSLRPSTHDDALTERIQKAAKLMDIRILDHIILSDSGYYSYADEGRLVR
;
A
#
# COMPACT_ATOMS: atom_id res chain seq x y z
N ALA A 1 -6.29 -6.58 -13.88
CA ALA A 1 -5.65 -7.73 -14.49
C ALA A 1 -4.37 -8.10 -13.75
N ALA A 2 -3.96 -9.38 -13.83
CA ALA A 2 -2.74 -9.86 -13.18
C ALA A 2 -1.50 -9.09 -13.64
N SER A 3 -1.43 -8.69 -14.91
CA SER A 3 -0.34 -7.88 -15.43
C SER A 3 -0.25 -6.50 -14.77
N ASP A 4 -1.37 -5.93 -14.39
CA ASP A 4 -1.38 -4.63 -13.71
C ASP A 4 -0.89 -4.75 -12.27
N VAL A 5 -1.26 -5.81 -11.58
CA VAL A 5 -0.76 -6.10 -10.23
C VAL A 5 0.75 -6.33 -10.27
N TYR A 6 1.23 -7.09 -11.26
CA TYR A 6 2.67 -7.30 -11.43
C TYR A 6 3.40 -5.97 -11.60
N LYS A 7 2.88 -5.08 -12.44
CA LYS A 7 3.48 -3.76 -12.63
C LYS A 7 3.45 -2.93 -11.36
N ARG A 8 2.36 -3.01 -10.60
CA ARG A 8 2.24 -2.27 -9.34
C ARG A 8 3.31 -2.67 -8.33
N GLN A 9 3.59 -3.97 -8.21
CA GLN A 9 4.61 -4.40 -7.26
C GLN A 9 6.02 -3.92 -7.67
N LEU A 10 6.27 -3.76 -8.96
CA LEU A 10 7.55 -3.25 -9.43
C LEU A 10 7.79 -1.80 -9.04
N LEU A 11 6.73 -1.02 -8.80
CA LEU A 11 6.87 0.38 -8.39
C LEU A 11 7.69 0.54 -7.11
N PHE A 12 7.66 -0.47 -6.23
CA PHE A 12 8.23 -0.37 -4.89
C PHE A 12 9.44 -1.28 -4.68
N ARG A 13 9.80 -2.12 -5.66
CA ARG A 13 10.88 -3.09 -5.49
C ARG A 13 12.20 -2.44 -5.12
N THR A 14 12.55 -1.35 -5.79
CA THR A 14 13.82 -0.68 -5.53
C THR A 14 13.89 -0.04 -4.15
N GLN A 15 12.76 0.43 -3.62
CA GLN A 15 12.72 1.03 -2.30
C GLN A 15 12.68 0.00 -1.18
N LEU A 16 11.99 -1.13 -1.39
CA LEU A 16 11.66 -2.06 -0.31
C LEU A 16 12.41 -3.39 -0.37
N CYS A 17 12.95 -3.75 -1.52
CA CYS A 17 13.75 -4.94 -1.68
C CYS A 17 15.01 -4.84 -0.79
N ASP A 18 15.36 -5.92 -0.12
CA ASP A 18 16.58 -6.02 0.69
C ASP A 18 16.61 -5.18 1.97
N LEU A 19 15.54 -4.52 2.34
CA LEU A 19 15.49 -3.82 3.61
C LEU A 19 15.37 -4.83 4.77
N PRO A 20 16.20 -4.70 5.82
CA PRO A 20 16.11 -5.60 6.97
C PRO A 20 14.99 -5.24 7.95
N TYR A 21 14.28 -4.16 7.70
CA TYR A 21 13.17 -3.66 8.53
C TYR A 21 11.98 -3.30 7.63
N GLU A 22 10.80 -3.19 8.24
CA GLU A 22 9.59 -2.83 7.50
C GLU A 22 9.50 -1.34 7.25
N GLU A 23 9.01 -1.00 6.04
CA GLU A 23 8.60 0.35 5.70
C GLU A 23 7.24 0.30 5.00
N LEU A 24 6.45 1.33 5.18
CA LEU A 24 5.20 1.52 4.46
C LEU A 24 5.35 2.66 3.47
N TRP A 25 5.06 2.37 2.22
CA TRP A 25 5.04 3.32 1.13
C TRP A 25 3.66 3.38 0.50
N ILE A 26 3.37 4.49 -0.16
CA ILE A 26 2.17 4.62 -0.97
C ILE A 26 2.53 5.15 -2.35
N ALA A 27 1.75 4.75 -3.35
CA ALA A 27 1.73 5.39 -4.65
C ALA A 27 0.39 6.09 -4.81
N LEU A 28 0.42 7.33 -5.25
CA LEU A 28 -0.76 8.14 -5.48
C LEU A 28 -1.05 8.16 -6.97
N THR A 29 -2.32 8.02 -7.34
CA THR A 29 -2.72 7.93 -8.75
C THR A 29 -3.74 8.99 -9.10
N ASN A 30 -3.78 9.33 -10.40
CA ASN A 30 -4.78 10.22 -10.96
C ASN A 30 -6.03 9.43 -11.43
N PRO A 31 -7.06 10.09 -11.96
CA PRO A 31 -8.27 9.39 -12.42
C PRO A 31 -8.04 8.36 -13.52
N LEU A 32 -6.92 8.43 -14.23
CA LEU A 32 -6.55 7.45 -15.24
C LEU A 32 -5.72 6.31 -14.65
N ASN A 33 -5.62 6.24 -13.32
CA ASN A 33 -4.85 5.23 -12.58
C ASN A 33 -3.34 5.28 -12.87
N LYS A 34 -2.85 6.44 -13.30
CA LYS A 34 -1.41 6.65 -13.46
C LYS A 34 -0.80 7.16 -12.17
N VAL A 35 0.38 6.64 -11.84
CA VAL A 35 1.11 7.05 -10.64
C VAL A 35 1.66 8.46 -10.83
N ILE A 36 1.29 9.36 -9.92
CA ILE A 36 1.76 10.75 -9.93
C ILE A 36 2.80 11.02 -8.84
N GLN A 37 2.87 10.18 -7.81
CA GLN A 37 3.82 10.38 -6.72
C GLN A 37 3.95 9.09 -5.91
N LYS A 38 5.15 8.83 -5.38
CA LYS A 38 5.40 7.79 -4.38
C LYS A 38 5.87 8.47 -3.10
N VAL A 39 5.37 8.03 -1.96
CA VAL A 39 5.66 8.64 -0.67
C VAL A 39 5.95 7.56 0.38
N LYS A 40 7.03 7.71 1.11
CA LYS A 40 7.28 6.88 2.29
C LYS A 40 6.48 7.45 3.46
N ILE A 41 5.66 6.60 4.08
CA ILE A 41 4.78 7.04 5.17
C ILE A 41 5.43 6.80 6.53
N SER A 42 6.02 5.63 6.72
CA SER A 42 6.52 5.27 8.04
C SER A 42 7.82 4.48 7.91
N PRO A 43 8.84 4.84 8.69
CA PRO A 43 10.06 4.04 8.75
C PRO A 43 9.88 2.76 9.58
N GLY A 44 8.83 2.68 10.41
CA GLY A 44 8.60 1.53 11.29
C GLY A 44 7.72 0.44 10.72
N GLY A 45 7.15 0.63 9.55
CA GLY A 45 6.24 -0.34 8.94
C GLY A 45 4.92 -0.48 9.69
N VAL A 46 4.21 -1.58 9.43
CA VAL A 46 2.85 -1.79 9.92
C VAL A 46 2.82 -2.47 11.29
N ASN A 47 3.80 -3.32 11.57
CA ASN A 47 3.76 -4.21 12.75
C ASN A 47 4.25 -3.59 14.05
N GLN A 48 5.02 -2.52 14.00
CA GLN A 48 5.70 -2.00 15.19
C GLN A 48 4.91 -0.92 15.92
N THR A 49 4.22 -0.10 15.18
CA THR A 49 3.38 0.95 15.75
C THR A 49 2.18 1.14 14.86
N SER A 50 1.14 1.72 15.42
CA SER A 50 -0.02 2.09 14.62
C SER A 50 0.39 3.11 13.57
N VAL A 51 0.11 2.80 12.33
CA VAL A 51 0.31 3.75 11.23
C VAL A 51 -0.68 4.89 11.40
N ASP A 52 -0.18 6.11 11.29
CA ASP A 52 -1.05 7.28 11.33
C ASP A 52 -1.67 7.48 9.95
N ILE A 53 -2.92 7.05 9.80
CA ILE A 53 -3.61 7.14 8.52
C ILE A 53 -3.81 8.59 8.06
N ARG A 54 -3.70 9.57 8.97
CA ARG A 54 -3.79 10.98 8.58
C ARG A 54 -2.64 11.36 7.65
N LEU A 55 -1.47 10.74 7.82
CA LEU A 55 -0.34 11.00 6.93
C LEU A 55 -0.61 10.49 5.51
N VAL A 56 -1.24 9.33 5.41
CA VAL A 56 -1.63 8.76 4.11
C VAL A 56 -2.65 9.69 3.42
N LEU A 57 -3.68 10.07 4.16
CA LEU A 57 -4.76 10.91 3.61
C LEU A 57 -4.25 12.31 3.28
N LYS A 58 -3.38 12.88 4.12
CA LYS A 58 -2.79 14.18 3.83
C LYS A 58 -2.01 14.18 2.52
N ALA A 59 -1.18 13.16 2.32
CA ALA A 59 -0.43 13.04 1.08
C ALA A 59 -1.34 12.95 -0.13
N ALA A 60 -2.41 12.15 -0.03
CA ALA A 60 -3.37 11.97 -1.11
C ALA A 60 -4.13 13.27 -1.40
N ILE A 61 -4.57 13.98 -0.37
CA ILE A 61 -5.30 15.24 -0.51
C ILE A 61 -4.39 16.31 -1.12
N ASN A 62 -3.17 16.44 -0.65
CA ASN A 62 -2.23 17.43 -1.17
C ASN A 62 -1.94 17.21 -2.65
N ALA A 63 -1.90 15.98 -3.10
CA ALA A 63 -1.66 15.63 -4.49
C ALA A 63 -2.95 15.60 -5.32
N LEU A 64 -4.11 15.80 -4.70
CA LEU A 64 -5.43 15.63 -5.34
C LEU A 64 -5.53 14.27 -6.01
N ALA A 65 -5.03 13.24 -5.34
CA ALA A 65 -5.05 11.89 -5.85
C ALA A 65 -6.47 11.32 -5.83
N SER A 66 -6.79 10.49 -6.81
CA SER A 66 -8.06 9.77 -6.86
C SER A 66 -7.90 8.31 -6.40
N GLY A 67 -6.67 7.82 -6.34
CA GLY A 67 -6.38 6.46 -5.92
C GLY A 67 -5.09 6.36 -5.13
N ILE A 68 -5.00 5.30 -4.32
CA ILE A 68 -3.83 4.99 -3.49
C ILE A 68 -3.51 3.51 -3.64
N ILE A 69 -2.23 3.21 -3.82
CA ILE A 69 -1.70 1.85 -3.70
C ILE A 69 -0.81 1.82 -2.46
N LEU A 70 -1.14 0.96 -1.50
CA LEU A 70 -0.33 0.75 -0.32
C LEU A 70 0.70 -0.34 -0.61
N CYS A 71 1.90 -0.19 -0.08
CA CYS A 71 2.91 -1.23 -0.21
C CYS A 71 3.81 -1.25 1.01
N HIS A 72 4.05 -2.43 1.57
CA HIS A 72 5.05 -2.62 2.61
C HIS A 72 5.77 -3.94 2.39
N ASN A 73 6.93 -4.08 3.03
CA ASN A 73 7.73 -5.28 2.91
C ASN A 73 7.64 -6.11 4.18
N HIS A 74 7.80 -7.43 4.00
CA HIS A 74 7.98 -8.38 5.10
C HIS A 74 9.40 -8.92 5.03
N PRO A 75 10.35 -8.38 5.83
CA PRO A 75 11.74 -8.86 5.81
C PRO A 75 11.88 -10.34 6.19
N SER A 76 10.92 -10.89 6.91
CA SER A 76 10.90 -12.31 7.27
C SER A 76 10.73 -13.23 6.05
N GLY A 77 10.31 -12.70 4.92
CA GLY A 77 10.00 -13.48 3.72
C GLY A 77 8.58 -13.96 3.63
N SER A 78 7.77 -13.84 4.68
CA SER A 78 6.38 -14.23 4.65
C SER A 78 5.58 -13.31 3.76
N LEU A 79 4.74 -13.88 2.89
CA LEU A 79 3.78 -13.11 2.09
C LEU A 79 2.39 -13.10 2.71
N ARG A 80 2.24 -13.69 3.88
CA ARG A 80 0.94 -13.77 4.55
C ARG A 80 0.64 -12.43 5.24
N PRO A 81 -0.53 -11.82 4.98
CA PRO A 81 -0.93 -10.63 5.70
C PRO A 81 -1.08 -10.92 7.20
N SER A 82 -0.61 -9.99 8.03
CA SER A 82 -0.84 -10.05 9.46
C SER A 82 -2.21 -9.46 9.80
N THR A 83 -2.65 -9.65 11.05
CA THR A 83 -3.88 -9.01 11.54
C THR A 83 -3.74 -7.50 11.53
N HIS A 84 -2.54 -6.98 11.77
CA HIS A 84 -2.26 -5.54 11.67
C HIS A 84 -2.39 -5.03 10.24
N ASP A 85 -1.92 -5.81 9.27
CA ASP A 85 -2.06 -5.48 7.85
C ASP A 85 -3.53 -5.37 7.46
N ASP A 86 -4.34 -6.35 7.87
CA ASP A 86 -5.76 -6.38 7.57
C ASP A 86 -6.50 -5.20 8.21
N ALA A 87 -6.19 -4.91 9.47
CA ALA A 87 -6.81 -3.80 10.19
C ALA A 87 -6.47 -2.46 9.55
N LEU A 88 -5.20 -2.26 9.15
CA LEU A 88 -4.77 -1.05 8.48
C LEU A 88 -5.50 -0.86 7.15
N THR A 89 -5.56 -1.92 6.35
CA THR A 89 -6.24 -1.88 5.05
C THR A 89 -7.70 -1.47 5.20
N GLU A 90 -8.39 -2.08 6.15
CA GLU A 90 -9.80 -1.77 6.40
C GLU A 90 -10.01 -0.32 6.82
N ARG A 91 -9.19 0.16 7.76
CA ARG A 91 -9.29 1.54 8.26
C ARG A 91 -9.05 2.55 7.15
N ILE A 92 -8.01 2.35 6.35
CA ILE A 92 -7.68 3.27 5.27
C ILE A 92 -8.75 3.26 4.20
N GLN A 93 -9.28 2.09 3.83
CA GLN A 93 -10.36 2.01 2.85
C GLN A 93 -11.59 2.80 3.29
N LYS A 94 -11.99 2.65 4.56
CA LYS A 94 -13.16 3.37 5.09
C LYS A 94 -12.94 4.88 5.07
N ALA A 95 -11.78 5.32 5.52
CA ALA A 95 -11.47 6.75 5.56
C ALA A 95 -11.36 7.36 4.17
N ALA A 96 -10.68 6.69 3.26
CA ALA A 96 -10.49 7.18 1.90
C ALA A 96 -11.83 7.25 1.14
N LYS A 97 -12.71 6.31 1.38
CA LYS A 97 -14.02 6.29 0.72
C LYS A 97 -14.83 7.55 1.03
N LEU A 98 -14.74 8.07 2.25
CA LEU A 98 -15.43 9.30 2.62
C LEU A 98 -14.92 10.51 1.83
N MET A 99 -13.73 10.43 1.28
CA MET A 99 -13.09 11.50 0.50
C MET A 99 -13.09 11.20 -1.00
N ASP A 100 -13.85 10.20 -1.43
CA ASP A 100 -13.90 9.75 -2.83
C ASP A 100 -12.52 9.34 -3.37
N ILE A 101 -11.67 8.79 -2.50
CA ILE A 101 -10.36 8.25 -2.86
C ILE A 101 -10.45 6.73 -2.78
N ARG A 102 -10.00 6.04 -3.82
CA ARG A 102 -10.06 4.59 -3.89
C ARG A 102 -8.73 3.98 -3.47
N ILE A 103 -8.80 2.92 -2.65
CA ILE A 103 -7.62 2.08 -2.41
C ILE A 103 -7.60 1.05 -3.54
N LEU A 104 -6.64 1.19 -4.44
CA LEU A 104 -6.53 0.32 -5.60
C LEU A 104 -5.94 -1.03 -5.24
N ASP A 105 -5.00 -1.05 -4.29
CA ASP A 105 -4.37 -2.28 -3.83
C ASP A 105 -3.62 -2.04 -2.53
N HIS A 106 -3.31 -3.14 -1.85
CA HIS A 106 -2.33 -3.20 -0.77
C HIS A 106 -1.41 -4.37 -1.09
N ILE A 107 -0.14 -4.08 -1.30
CA ILE A 107 0.84 -5.06 -1.76
C ILE A 107 1.84 -5.31 -0.64
N ILE A 108 2.12 -6.58 -0.38
CA ILE A 108 3.18 -7.01 0.53
C ILE A 108 4.32 -7.55 -0.33
N LEU A 109 5.53 -7.04 -0.10
CA LEU A 109 6.72 -7.49 -0.82
C LEU A 109 7.62 -8.32 0.08
N SER A 110 8.21 -9.34 -0.50
CA SER A 110 9.30 -10.11 0.10
C SER A 110 10.27 -10.51 -0.99
N ASP A 111 11.40 -11.11 -0.61
CA ASP A 111 12.37 -11.62 -1.57
C ASP A 111 11.77 -12.69 -2.48
N SER A 112 10.80 -13.44 -1.98
CA SER A 112 10.21 -14.56 -2.71
C SER A 112 9.05 -14.17 -3.63
N GLY A 113 8.56 -12.93 -3.55
CA GLY A 113 7.46 -12.52 -4.40
C GLY A 113 6.63 -11.40 -3.79
N TYR A 114 5.35 -11.40 -4.10
CA TYR A 114 4.44 -10.39 -3.58
C TYR A 114 3.05 -11.00 -3.32
N TYR A 115 2.31 -10.33 -2.44
CA TYR A 115 0.91 -10.61 -2.17
C TYR A 115 0.10 -9.35 -2.49
N SER A 116 -1.02 -9.51 -3.19
CA SER A 116 -1.90 -8.40 -3.55
C SER A 116 -3.29 -8.62 -2.95
N TYR A 117 -3.74 -7.69 -2.14
CA TYR A 117 -5.10 -7.73 -1.58
C TYR A 117 -6.16 -7.69 -2.68
N ALA A 118 -5.93 -6.91 -3.74
CA ALA A 118 -6.88 -6.82 -4.84
C ALA A 118 -6.97 -8.15 -5.59
N ASP A 119 -5.83 -8.77 -5.88
CA ASP A 119 -5.76 -10.04 -6.58
C ASP A 119 -6.45 -11.16 -5.80
N GLU A 120 -6.33 -11.13 -4.48
CA GLU A 120 -6.92 -12.13 -3.59
C GLU A 120 -8.37 -11.81 -3.21
N GLY A 121 -8.94 -10.74 -3.77
CA GLY A 121 -10.33 -10.35 -3.49
C GLY A 121 -10.56 -9.89 -2.06
N ARG A 122 -9.55 -9.34 -1.40
CA ARG A 122 -9.62 -8.97 0.01
C ARG A 122 -9.82 -7.48 0.26
N LEU A 123 -10.01 -6.69 -0.77
CA LEU A 123 -10.40 -5.30 -0.61
C LEU A 123 -11.93 -5.20 -0.50
N VAL A 124 -12.39 -4.39 0.45
CA VAL A 124 -13.82 -4.13 0.61
C VAL A 124 -14.28 -3.22 -0.54
N ARG A 125 -15.45 -3.51 -1.09
CA ARG A 125 -16.00 -2.70 -2.18
C ARG A 125 -17.05 -1.72 -1.69
#